data_c38c407b92df8e5c42805b4c352f0839
#
_entry.id   c38c407b92df8e5c42805b4c352f0839
#
_cell.length_a   1.000
_cell.length_b   1.000
_cell.length_c   1.000
_cell.angle_alpha   90.00
_cell.angle_beta   90.00
_cell.angle_gamma   90.00
#
_symmetry.space_group_name_H-M   'P 1'
#
loop_
_entity.id
_entity.type
_entity.pdbx_description
1 polymer ?
#
loop_
_entity_poly.entity_id
_entity_poly.type
_entity_poly.pdbx_seq_one_letter_code
_entity_poly.pdbx_strand_id
1 'polypeptide(L)'
;LHKAIRRQRQMCIRDRSKAVIFFAPGLEECEGLLCVNILRRAGVEVTIAAVGGEKIVKSARQISVVADALAEELDYTVFDACILPGGIPGVPNLKADATVRRVCRDFAAEGKVVAAICAAPTALAAFGVLNGKKATVYPGMDADLTAAGASYTGLPLTIDGSIVTGEALGAAIPFALALARILAGADAANRVKSAIVYQ
;
A
#
# COMPACT_ATOMS: atom_id res chain seq x y z
N LEU A 1 17.25 37.86 -8.78
CA LEU A 1 17.77 36.74 -7.95
C LEU A 1 16.78 36.29 -6.84
N HIS A 2 16.21 37.22 -6.04
CA HIS A 2 15.32 36.88 -4.93
C HIS A 2 13.99 36.19 -5.31
N LYS A 3 13.41 36.48 -6.49
CA LYS A 3 12.19 35.83 -6.98
C LYS A 3 12.41 34.38 -7.44
N ALA A 4 13.57 34.09 -8.02
CA ALA A 4 13.94 32.74 -8.45
C ALA A 4 14.22 31.83 -7.23
N ILE A 5 14.89 32.35 -6.20
CA ILE A 5 15.17 31.62 -4.94
C ILE A 5 13.88 31.36 -4.16
N ARG A 6 12.91 32.29 -4.16
CA ARG A 6 11.59 32.07 -3.58
C ARG A 6 10.77 30.98 -4.31
N ARG A 7 10.82 30.98 -5.66
CA ARG A 7 10.17 29.93 -6.47
C ARG A 7 10.83 28.56 -6.25
N GLN A 8 12.14 28.52 -6.14
CA GLN A 8 12.86 27.28 -5.82
C GLN A 8 12.61 26.77 -4.41
N ARG A 9 12.47 27.67 -3.40
CA ARG A 9 12.03 27.31 -2.04
C ARG A 9 10.55 26.88 -1.97
N GLN A 10 9.67 27.48 -2.77
CA GLN A 10 8.25 27.05 -2.84
C GLN A 10 8.09 25.74 -3.62
N MET A 11 9.01 25.35 -4.51
CA MET A 11 9.07 24.02 -5.11
C MET A 11 9.61 22.93 -4.16
N CYS A 12 10.26 23.32 -3.05
CA CYS A 12 10.75 22.39 -2.02
C CYS A 12 9.77 22.14 -0.87
N ILE A 13 8.62 22.83 -0.83
CA ILE A 13 7.52 22.53 0.10
C ILE A 13 6.34 22.00 -0.76
N ARG A 14 6.57 20.92 -1.47
CA ARG A 14 5.51 19.97 -1.75
C ARG A 14 5.26 19.29 -0.40
N ASP A 15 4.07 19.45 0.15
CA ASP A 15 3.65 18.63 1.28
C ASP A 15 4.01 17.18 0.95
N ARG A 16 4.74 16.52 1.85
CA ARG A 16 5.17 15.14 1.65
C ARG A 16 3.93 14.30 1.52
N SER A 17 3.86 13.47 0.48
CA SER A 17 2.74 12.52 0.36
C SER A 17 2.66 11.64 1.59
N LYS A 18 1.44 11.37 2.04
CA LYS A 18 1.15 10.57 3.22
C LYS A 18 0.49 9.25 2.81
N ALA A 19 0.97 8.17 3.36
CA ALA A 19 0.40 6.84 3.12
C ALA A 19 0.04 6.15 4.43
N VAL A 20 -1.09 5.46 4.47
CA VAL A 20 -1.43 4.54 5.55
C VAL A 20 -1.24 3.11 5.07
N ILE A 21 -0.63 2.27 5.90
CA ILE A 21 -0.53 0.83 5.67
C ILE A 21 -1.21 0.09 6.82
N PHE A 22 -2.12 -0.82 6.49
CA PHE A 22 -2.92 -1.53 7.49
C PHE A 22 -2.25 -2.84 7.89
N PHE A 23 -1.91 -2.96 9.16
CA PHE A 23 -1.36 -4.18 9.74
C PHE A 23 -2.43 -4.90 10.55
N ALA A 24 -2.85 -6.08 10.08
CA ALA A 24 -3.76 -6.96 10.80
C ALA A 24 -3.00 -8.16 11.37
N PRO A 25 -3.45 -8.77 12.50
CA PRO A 25 -2.87 -10.01 13.01
C PRO A 25 -2.78 -11.09 11.92
N GLY A 26 -1.60 -11.67 11.75
CA GLY A 26 -1.33 -12.65 10.70
C GLY A 26 -0.91 -12.05 9.36
N LEU A 27 -0.51 -10.76 9.31
CA LEU A 27 0.07 -10.16 8.10
C LEU A 27 1.37 -10.86 7.69
N GLU A 28 1.75 -10.73 6.41
CA GLU A 28 3.12 -11.05 5.95
C GLU A 28 4.02 -9.85 6.27
N GLU A 29 4.86 -10.01 7.27
CA GLU A 29 5.68 -8.92 7.82
C GLU A 29 6.66 -8.32 6.81
N CYS A 30 7.25 -9.16 5.96
CA CYS A 30 8.22 -8.67 4.97
C CYS A 30 7.55 -7.78 3.92
N GLU A 31 6.36 -8.13 3.45
CA GLU A 31 5.60 -7.30 2.50
C GLU A 31 5.25 -5.94 3.09
N GLY A 32 4.77 -5.95 4.34
CA GLY A 32 4.43 -4.72 5.05
C GLY A 32 5.65 -3.84 5.35
N LEU A 33 6.69 -4.42 5.97
CA LEU A 33 7.87 -3.67 6.40
C LEU A 33 8.74 -3.19 5.23
N LEU A 34 8.83 -3.94 4.12
CA LEU A 34 9.51 -3.47 2.90
C LEU A 34 8.80 -2.24 2.32
N CYS A 35 7.47 -2.23 2.27
CA CYS A 35 6.72 -1.05 1.85
C CYS A 35 7.01 0.16 2.74
N VAL A 36 6.93 -0.01 4.07
CA VAL A 36 7.24 1.07 5.03
C VAL A 36 8.67 1.59 4.83
N ASN A 37 9.65 0.70 4.76
CA ASN A 37 11.06 1.06 4.64
C ASN A 37 11.33 1.84 3.34
N ILE A 38 10.89 1.33 2.20
CA ILE A 38 11.14 1.92 0.88
C ILE A 38 10.43 3.28 0.75
N LEU A 39 9.18 3.38 1.19
CA LEU A 39 8.42 4.61 1.12
C LEU A 39 8.98 5.70 2.04
N ARG A 40 9.34 5.35 3.29
CA ARG A 40 10.00 6.30 4.21
C ARG A 40 11.35 6.77 3.66
N ARG A 41 12.15 5.89 3.03
CA ARG A 41 13.39 6.28 2.32
C ARG A 41 13.13 7.22 1.14
N ALA A 42 12.01 7.07 0.44
CA ALA A 42 11.61 7.97 -0.65
C ALA A 42 11.11 9.34 -0.16
N GLY A 43 10.92 9.52 1.15
CA GLY A 43 10.41 10.75 1.76
C GLY A 43 8.89 10.79 1.92
N VAL A 44 8.18 9.68 1.70
CA VAL A 44 6.74 9.55 2.00
C VAL A 44 6.57 9.40 3.51
N GLU A 45 5.61 10.12 4.09
CA GLU A 45 5.20 9.95 5.48
C GLU A 45 4.28 8.73 5.57
N VAL A 46 4.76 7.64 6.18
CA VAL A 46 4.01 6.39 6.28
C VAL A 46 3.57 6.16 7.72
N THR A 47 2.26 5.98 7.91
CA THR A 47 1.65 5.57 9.18
C THR A 47 1.27 4.10 9.12
N ILE A 48 1.77 3.32 10.07
CA ILE A 48 1.35 1.92 10.27
C ILE A 48 0.11 1.94 11.15
N ALA A 49 -1.02 1.52 10.61
CA ALA A 49 -2.32 1.46 11.28
C ALA A 49 -2.63 0.02 11.70
N ALA A 50 -2.72 -0.25 12.98
CA ALA A 50 -3.09 -1.56 13.51
C ALA A 50 -4.60 -1.80 13.38
N VAL A 51 -4.97 -2.98 12.91
CA VAL A 51 -6.35 -3.49 12.87
C VAL A 51 -6.52 -4.52 13.99
N GLY A 52 -7.67 -4.49 14.66
CA GLY A 52 -7.99 -5.45 15.73
C GLY A 52 -7.80 -4.91 17.16
N GLY A 53 -7.68 -3.58 17.33
CA GLY A 53 -7.75 -2.89 18.63
C GLY A 53 -6.48 -2.89 19.47
N GLU A 54 -5.38 -3.49 18.98
CA GLU A 54 -4.09 -3.48 19.68
C GLU A 54 -2.96 -3.00 18.75
N LYS A 55 -2.08 -2.10 19.28
CA LYS A 55 -0.93 -1.59 18.51
C LYS A 55 0.17 -2.63 18.28
N ILE A 56 0.24 -3.69 19.09
CA ILE A 56 1.18 -4.78 18.88
C ILE A 56 0.52 -5.80 17.96
N VAL A 57 0.95 -5.83 16.71
CA VAL A 57 0.43 -6.74 15.68
C VAL A 57 1.37 -7.92 15.51
N LYS A 58 0.86 -9.13 15.72
CA LYS A 58 1.61 -10.36 15.53
C LYS A 58 1.46 -10.86 14.09
N SER A 59 2.57 -11.03 13.39
CA SER A 59 2.60 -11.48 12.00
C SER A 59 2.34 -12.98 11.83
N ALA A 60 2.21 -13.45 10.60
CA ALA A 60 2.06 -14.87 10.26
C ALA A 60 3.24 -15.73 10.75
N ARG A 61 4.43 -15.14 10.89
CA ARG A 61 5.64 -15.81 11.38
C ARG A 61 5.94 -15.50 12.85
N GLN A 62 4.92 -15.04 13.61
CA GLN A 62 5.00 -14.77 15.05
C GLN A 62 5.94 -13.61 15.42
N ILE A 63 6.27 -12.74 14.47
CA ILE A 63 7.03 -11.52 14.70
C ILE A 63 6.06 -10.43 15.17
N SER A 64 6.38 -9.79 16.30
CA SER A 64 5.57 -8.68 16.82
C SER A 64 6.06 -7.37 16.24
N VAL A 65 5.16 -6.61 15.65
CA VAL A 65 5.41 -5.26 15.12
C VAL A 65 4.55 -4.27 15.88
N VAL A 66 5.15 -3.17 16.32
CA VAL A 66 4.40 -2.08 16.96
C VAL A 66 3.93 -1.10 15.88
N ALA A 67 2.62 -0.90 15.78
CA ALA A 67 2.02 0.08 14.89
C ALA A 67 2.08 1.50 15.47
N ASP A 68 2.04 2.49 14.58
CA ASP A 68 2.06 3.91 14.96
C ASP A 68 0.72 4.33 15.63
N ALA A 69 -0.42 3.82 15.11
CA ALA A 69 -1.77 4.15 15.59
C ALA A 69 -2.72 2.96 15.45
N LEU A 70 -3.89 3.03 16.10
CA LEU A 70 -5.02 2.15 15.79
C LEU A 70 -5.74 2.65 14.54
N ALA A 71 -6.25 1.74 13.71
CA ALA A 71 -6.91 2.10 12.46
C ALA A 71 -8.15 2.99 12.69
N GLU A 72 -8.91 2.73 13.73
CA GLU A 72 -10.12 3.50 14.08
C GLU A 72 -9.85 4.91 14.60
N GLU A 73 -8.61 5.24 15.01
CA GLU A 73 -8.23 6.54 15.57
C GLU A 73 -7.77 7.56 14.52
N LEU A 74 -7.56 7.14 13.25
CA LEU A 74 -6.94 7.97 12.23
C LEU A 74 -7.95 8.84 11.47
N ASP A 75 -7.54 10.09 11.17
CA ASP A 75 -8.18 10.93 10.16
C ASP A 75 -7.63 10.57 8.77
N TYR A 76 -8.45 9.91 7.97
CA TYR A 76 -8.06 9.44 6.64
C TYR A 76 -8.06 10.53 5.55
N THR A 77 -8.61 11.69 5.83
CA THR A 77 -8.66 12.81 4.85
C THR A 77 -7.27 13.32 4.48
N VAL A 78 -6.29 13.14 5.37
CA VAL A 78 -4.91 13.63 5.21
C VAL A 78 -4.02 12.70 4.39
N PHE A 79 -4.45 11.47 4.06
CA PHE A 79 -3.66 10.49 3.34
C PHE A 79 -3.94 10.50 1.83
N ASP A 80 -2.89 10.24 1.05
CA ASP A 80 -2.91 10.13 -0.42
C ASP A 80 -2.96 8.69 -0.90
N ALA A 81 -2.61 7.74 -0.02
CA ALA A 81 -2.54 6.31 -0.35
C ALA A 81 -2.93 5.42 0.83
N CYS A 82 -3.58 4.28 0.53
CA CYS A 82 -3.75 3.17 1.47
C CYS A 82 -3.16 1.88 0.89
N ILE A 83 -2.53 1.07 1.76
CA ILE A 83 -1.76 -0.11 1.38
C ILE A 83 -2.17 -1.30 2.24
N LEU A 84 -2.43 -2.44 1.59
CA LEU A 84 -2.77 -3.70 2.23
C LEU A 84 -1.66 -4.73 1.97
N PRO A 85 -0.86 -5.12 2.97
CA PRO A 85 0.04 -6.27 2.86
C PRO A 85 -0.75 -7.57 2.87
N GLY A 86 -0.14 -8.65 2.38
CA GLY A 86 -0.72 -9.97 2.39
C GLY A 86 -0.57 -10.69 3.73
N GLY A 87 -0.54 -12.01 3.65
CA GLY A 87 -0.46 -12.92 4.80
C GLY A 87 -1.81 -13.51 5.18
N ILE A 88 -1.76 -14.75 5.68
CA ILE A 88 -2.92 -15.46 6.22
C ILE A 88 -2.61 -15.79 7.69
N PRO A 89 -3.50 -15.42 8.65
CA PRO A 89 -4.87 -14.92 8.48
C PRO A 89 -5.00 -13.38 8.35
N GLY A 90 -3.94 -12.63 8.08
CA GLY A 90 -3.97 -11.17 8.01
C GLY A 90 -5.01 -10.63 7.02
N VAL A 91 -5.07 -11.18 5.81
CA VAL A 91 -6.04 -10.74 4.79
C VAL A 91 -7.49 -11.01 5.17
N PRO A 92 -7.88 -12.17 5.70
CA PRO A 92 -9.21 -12.34 6.32
C PRO A 92 -9.56 -11.29 7.35
N ASN A 93 -8.63 -10.91 8.23
CA ASN A 93 -8.83 -9.87 9.24
C ASN A 93 -9.01 -8.49 8.59
N LEU A 94 -8.22 -8.15 7.56
CA LEU A 94 -8.42 -6.91 6.78
C LEU A 94 -9.79 -6.88 6.09
N LYS A 95 -10.25 -8.01 5.53
CA LYS A 95 -11.57 -8.13 4.89
C LYS A 95 -12.73 -7.89 5.85
N ALA A 96 -12.59 -8.34 7.09
CA ALA A 96 -13.60 -8.22 8.13
C ALA A 96 -13.71 -6.80 8.70
N ASP A 97 -12.65 -6.01 8.61
CA ASP A 97 -12.58 -4.68 9.22
C ASP A 97 -13.35 -3.63 8.41
N ALA A 98 -14.30 -2.95 9.08
CA ALA A 98 -15.15 -1.95 8.45
C ALA A 98 -14.40 -0.67 8.06
N THR A 99 -13.40 -0.28 8.85
CA THR A 99 -12.56 0.91 8.58
C THR A 99 -11.70 0.68 7.34
N VAL A 100 -11.03 -0.47 7.24
CA VAL A 100 -10.24 -0.83 6.06
C VAL A 100 -11.10 -0.83 4.80
N ARG A 101 -12.27 -1.48 4.85
CA ARG A 101 -13.22 -1.51 3.73
C ARG A 101 -13.64 -0.11 3.30
N ARG A 102 -14.06 0.73 4.25
CA ARG A 102 -14.48 2.11 3.98
C ARG A 102 -13.34 2.90 3.34
N VAL A 103 -12.15 2.91 3.94
CA VAL A 103 -11.00 3.67 3.44
C VAL A 103 -10.60 3.26 2.03
N CYS A 104 -10.52 1.94 1.73
CA CYS A 104 -10.20 1.47 0.38
C CYS A 104 -11.22 1.94 -0.66
N ARG A 105 -12.52 1.93 -0.33
CA ARG A 105 -13.59 2.39 -1.22
C ARG A 105 -13.56 3.90 -1.42
N ASP A 106 -13.42 4.67 -0.35
CA ASP A 106 -13.38 6.13 -0.38
C ASP A 106 -12.17 6.60 -1.21
N PHE A 107 -10.97 6.03 -0.96
CA PHE A 107 -9.76 6.36 -1.71
C PHE A 107 -9.88 6.02 -3.20
N ALA A 108 -10.45 4.85 -3.53
CA ALA A 108 -10.68 4.49 -4.93
C ALA A 108 -11.65 5.47 -5.61
N ALA A 109 -12.73 5.88 -4.93
CA ALA A 109 -13.70 6.84 -5.45
C ALA A 109 -13.10 8.25 -5.62
N GLU A 110 -12.19 8.66 -4.73
CA GLU A 110 -11.46 9.93 -4.78
C GLU A 110 -10.27 9.92 -5.75
N GLY A 111 -9.94 8.78 -6.37
CA GLY A 111 -8.78 8.64 -7.25
C GLY A 111 -7.43 8.65 -6.50
N LYS A 112 -7.44 8.49 -5.18
CA LYS A 112 -6.26 8.27 -4.36
C LYS A 112 -5.69 6.86 -4.58
N VAL A 113 -4.43 6.66 -4.23
CA VAL A 113 -3.77 5.37 -4.44
C VAL A 113 -4.31 4.30 -3.50
N VAL A 114 -4.75 3.18 -4.07
CA VAL A 114 -5.14 1.97 -3.33
C VAL A 114 -4.24 0.83 -3.78
N ALA A 115 -3.47 0.28 -2.84
CA ALA A 115 -2.47 -0.72 -3.16
C ALA A 115 -2.64 -2.00 -2.31
N ALA A 116 -2.39 -3.15 -2.92
CA ALA A 116 -2.46 -4.43 -2.23
C ALA A 116 -1.47 -5.44 -2.84
N ILE A 117 -0.91 -6.32 -2.02
CA ILE A 117 0.07 -7.32 -2.47
C ILE A 117 -0.31 -8.71 -1.96
N CYS A 118 0.14 -9.74 -2.69
CA CYS A 118 0.00 -11.15 -2.34
C CYS A 118 -1.49 -11.59 -2.31
N ALA A 119 -2.01 -12.03 -1.18
CA ALA A 119 -3.42 -12.36 -1.01
C ALA A 119 -4.33 -11.12 -0.84
N ALA A 120 -3.79 -9.95 -0.52
CA ALA A 120 -4.58 -8.75 -0.19
C ALA A 120 -5.42 -8.19 -1.34
N PRO A 121 -5.08 -8.32 -2.64
CA PRO A 121 -5.98 -7.95 -3.73
C PRO A 121 -7.35 -8.63 -3.66
N THR A 122 -7.46 -9.82 -3.03
CA THR A 122 -8.77 -10.45 -2.77
C THR A 122 -9.64 -9.64 -1.80
N ALA A 123 -9.04 -8.85 -0.91
CA ALA A 123 -9.80 -7.92 -0.06
C ALA A 123 -10.33 -6.74 -0.89
N LEU A 124 -9.52 -6.16 -1.78
CA LEU A 124 -9.97 -5.10 -2.68
C LEU A 124 -11.10 -5.59 -3.62
N ALA A 125 -11.01 -6.84 -4.10
CA ALA A 125 -12.07 -7.51 -4.86
C ALA A 125 -13.38 -7.57 -4.05
N ALA A 126 -13.31 -8.08 -2.82
CA ALA A 126 -14.46 -8.17 -1.91
C ALA A 126 -15.06 -6.79 -1.55
N PHE A 127 -14.27 -5.73 -1.59
CA PHE A 127 -14.72 -4.35 -1.36
C PHE A 127 -15.34 -3.69 -2.60
N GLY A 128 -15.29 -4.35 -3.77
CA GLY A 128 -15.78 -3.84 -5.05
C GLY A 128 -14.84 -2.82 -5.71
N VAL A 129 -13.60 -2.68 -5.22
CA VAL A 129 -12.60 -1.72 -5.72
C VAL A 129 -12.02 -2.15 -7.07
N LEU A 130 -12.01 -3.44 -7.36
CA LEU A 130 -11.36 -4.00 -8.56
C LEU A 130 -12.30 -4.21 -9.75
N ASN A 131 -13.59 -3.86 -9.64
CA ASN A 131 -14.52 -4.02 -10.76
C ASN A 131 -14.06 -3.21 -12.00
N GLY A 132 -13.88 -3.87 -13.13
CA GLY A 132 -13.40 -3.30 -14.39
C GLY A 132 -11.91 -2.91 -14.39
N LYS A 133 -11.14 -3.30 -13.36
CA LYS A 133 -9.71 -3.01 -13.23
C LYS A 133 -8.84 -4.20 -13.62
N LYS A 134 -7.63 -3.90 -14.10
CA LYS A 134 -6.56 -4.91 -14.23
C LYS A 134 -5.89 -5.07 -12.86
N ALA A 135 -5.65 -6.31 -12.44
CA ALA A 135 -5.02 -6.59 -11.15
C ALA A 135 -4.25 -7.93 -11.19
N THR A 136 -3.30 -8.06 -10.27
CA THR A 136 -2.64 -9.33 -9.98
C THR A 136 -2.87 -9.73 -8.52
N VAL A 137 -2.63 -10.98 -8.19
CA VAL A 137 -2.84 -11.57 -6.87
C VAL A 137 -1.94 -12.79 -6.72
N TYR A 138 -1.81 -13.30 -5.51
CA TYR A 138 -1.08 -14.54 -5.24
C TYR A 138 -1.60 -15.70 -6.14
N PRO A 139 -0.70 -16.50 -6.75
CA PRO A 139 -1.08 -17.57 -7.65
C PRO A 139 -2.13 -18.51 -7.06
N GLY A 140 -3.19 -18.80 -7.85
CA GLY A 140 -4.32 -19.62 -7.42
C GLY A 140 -5.44 -18.87 -6.69
N MET A 141 -5.35 -17.53 -6.52
CA MET A 141 -6.42 -16.69 -5.95
C MET A 141 -7.08 -15.78 -7.01
N ASP A 142 -6.78 -15.98 -8.29
CA ASP A 142 -7.30 -15.20 -9.42
C ASP A 142 -8.81 -15.32 -9.61
N ALA A 143 -9.40 -16.43 -9.15
CA ALA A 143 -10.85 -16.62 -9.20
C ALA A 143 -11.62 -15.54 -8.39
N ASP A 144 -11.07 -15.11 -7.24
CA ASP A 144 -11.69 -14.04 -6.43
C ASP A 144 -11.72 -12.71 -7.17
N LEU A 145 -10.65 -12.40 -7.94
CA LEU A 145 -10.56 -11.18 -8.73
C LEU A 145 -11.53 -11.20 -9.89
N THR A 146 -11.54 -12.30 -10.64
CA THR A 146 -12.40 -12.45 -11.83
C THR A 146 -13.88 -12.46 -11.45
N ALA A 147 -14.25 -13.09 -10.34
CA ALA A 147 -15.62 -13.06 -9.80
C ALA A 147 -16.06 -11.63 -9.42
N ALA A 148 -15.12 -10.76 -9.02
CA ALA A 148 -15.38 -9.36 -8.73
C ALA A 148 -15.33 -8.44 -9.97
N GLY A 149 -15.21 -8.99 -11.17
CA GLY A 149 -15.18 -8.24 -12.44
C GLY A 149 -13.81 -7.65 -12.79
N ALA A 150 -12.73 -8.09 -12.14
CA ALA A 150 -11.37 -7.66 -12.48
C ALA A 150 -10.77 -8.52 -13.62
N SER A 151 -9.85 -7.92 -14.38
CA SER A 151 -9.01 -8.63 -15.36
C SER A 151 -7.71 -9.06 -14.68
N TYR A 152 -7.57 -10.34 -14.38
CA TYR A 152 -6.33 -10.90 -13.83
C TYR A 152 -5.20 -10.86 -14.86
N THR A 153 -4.02 -10.35 -14.45
CA THR A 153 -2.89 -10.17 -15.37
C THR A 153 -1.83 -11.25 -15.26
N GLY A 154 -1.68 -11.90 -14.11
CA GLY A 154 -0.59 -12.84 -13.83
C GLY A 154 0.80 -12.21 -13.86
N LEU A 155 0.90 -10.89 -13.76
CA LEU A 155 2.18 -10.16 -13.72
C LEU A 155 2.65 -9.95 -12.28
N PRO A 156 3.97 -9.90 -12.02
CA PRO A 156 4.49 -9.62 -10.68
C PRO A 156 3.98 -8.28 -10.10
N LEU A 157 3.71 -7.32 -10.97
CA LEU A 157 3.19 -5.99 -10.62
C LEU A 157 2.19 -5.55 -11.66
N THR A 158 1.03 -5.04 -11.22
CA THR A 158 0.03 -4.44 -12.10
C THR A 158 -0.38 -3.07 -11.56
N ILE A 159 -0.41 -2.08 -12.44
CA ILE A 159 -0.86 -0.72 -12.18
C ILE A 159 -1.98 -0.39 -13.14
N ASP A 160 -3.15 -0.02 -12.62
CA ASP A 160 -4.30 0.44 -13.40
C ASP A 160 -4.88 1.72 -12.78
N GLY A 161 -4.47 2.86 -13.32
CA GLY A 161 -4.77 4.16 -12.75
C GLY A 161 -4.18 4.31 -11.35
N SER A 162 -5.03 4.51 -10.35
CA SER A 162 -4.62 4.62 -8.95
C SER A 162 -4.57 3.27 -8.20
N ILE A 163 -4.92 2.16 -8.86
CA ILE A 163 -4.86 0.84 -8.26
C ILE A 163 -3.52 0.18 -8.55
N VAL A 164 -2.82 -0.28 -7.51
CA VAL A 164 -1.52 -0.94 -7.60
C VAL A 164 -1.59 -2.29 -6.92
N THR A 165 -1.32 -3.37 -7.66
CA THR A 165 -1.33 -4.72 -7.09
C THR A 165 -0.02 -5.44 -7.36
N GLY A 166 0.46 -6.19 -6.35
CA GLY A 166 1.65 -7.05 -6.42
C GLY A 166 1.29 -8.52 -6.24
N GLU A 167 2.02 -9.40 -6.90
CA GLU A 167 1.70 -10.84 -6.95
C GLU A 167 1.97 -11.54 -5.61
N ALA A 168 3.16 -11.35 -5.03
CA ALA A 168 3.59 -12.04 -3.81
C ALA A 168 4.84 -11.37 -3.21
N LEU A 169 5.36 -11.93 -2.13
CA LEU A 169 6.57 -11.45 -1.43
C LEU A 169 7.74 -11.18 -2.39
N GLY A 170 7.96 -12.02 -3.39
CA GLY A 170 9.01 -11.82 -4.40
C GLY A 170 8.86 -10.51 -5.19
N ALA A 171 7.67 -9.95 -5.27
CA ALA A 171 7.37 -8.68 -5.91
C ALA A 171 7.35 -7.48 -4.94
N ALA A 172 7.64 -7.67 -3.65
CA ALA A 172 7.48 -6.61 -2.64
C ALA A 172 8.38 -5.39 -2.89
N ILE A 173 9.63 -5.60 -3.33
CA ILE A 173 10.53 -4.49 -3.65
C ILE A 173 10.05 -3.69 -4.87
N PRO A 174 9.80 -4.31 -6.06
CA PRO A 174 9.29 -3.56 -7.21
C PRO A 174 7.91 -2.93 -6.93
N PHE A 175 7.04 -3.57 -6.16
CA PHE A 175 5.77 -2.99 -5.72
C PHE A 175 5.97 -1.72 -4.89
N ALA A 176 6.83 -1.76 -3.87
CA ALA A 176 7.12 -0.60 -3.03
C ALA A 176 7.84 0.53 -3.78
N LEU A 177 8.74 0.19 -4.73
CA LEU A 177 9.40 1.18 -5.60
C LEU A 177 8.40 1.84 -6.58
N ALA A 178 7.41 1.09 -7.08
CA ALA A 178 6.34 1.65 -7.89
C ALA A 178 5.49 2.66 -7.09
N LEU A 179 5.13 2.33 -5.86
CA LEU A 179 4.44 3.25 -4.95
C LEU A 179 5.29 4.48 -4.64
N ALA A 180 6.60 4.30 -4.38
CA ALA A 180 7.52 5.43 -4.17
C ALA A 180 7.57 6.35 -5.40
N ARG A 181 7.56 5.78 -6.61
CA ARG A 181 7.52 6.54 -7.87
C ARG A 181 6.24 7.35 -8.02
N ILE A 182 5.09 6.77 -7.66
CA ILE A 182 3.78 7.44 -7.74
C ILE A 182 3.69 8.56 -6.69
N LEU A 183 4.10 8.31 -5.45
CA LEU A 183 3.89 9.21 -4.32
C LEU A 183 5.01 10.27 -4.16
N ALA A 184 6.25 9.93 -4.49
CA ALA A 184 7.41 10.82 -4.29
C ALA A 184 8.15 11.20 -5.59
N GLY A 185 7.73 10.64 -6.72
CA GLY A 185 8.31 10.91 -8.03
C GLY A 185 9.47 9.97 -8.41
N ALA A 186 9.80 9.99 -9.71
CA ALA A 186 10.79 9.07 -10.30
C ALA A 186 12.18 9.19 -9.67
N ASP A 187 12.64 10.42 -9.43
CA ASP A 187 13.98 10.68 -8.88
C ASP A 187 14.14 10.13 -7.46
N ALA A 188 13.09 10.27 -6.63
CA ALA A 188 13.09 9.71 -5.27
C ALA A 188 13.13 8.17 -5.32
N ALA A 189 12.29 7.54 -6.13
CA ALA A 189 12.29 6.10 -6.32
C ALA A 189 13.63 5.55 -6.84
N ASN A 190 14.24 6.23 -7.81
CA ASN A 190 15.54 5.84 -8.37
C ASN A 190 16.67 5.95 -7.33
N ARG A 191 16.68 7.03 -6.52
CA ARG A 191 17.63 7.15 -5.39
C ARG A 191 17.49 6.00 -4.39
N VAL A 192 16.26 5.65 -4.05
CA VAL A 192 16.01 4.52 -3.13
C VAL A 192 16.46 3.20 -3.78
N LYS A 193 16.09 2.95 -5.05
CA LYS A 193 16.50 1.74 -5.79
C LYS A 193 18.03 1.58 -5.75
N SER A 194 18.78 2.64 -6.02
CA SER A 194 20.24 2.62 -5.96
C SER A 194 20.77 2.40 -4.54
N ALA A 195 20.18 3.05 -3.54
CA ALA A 195 20.62 2.96 -2.14
C ALA A 195 20.40 1.57 -1.52
N ILE A 196 19.39 0.83 -1.97
CA ILE A 196 19.14 -0.56 -1.54
C ILE A 196 19.83 -1.60 -2.45
N VAL A 197 20.63 -1.15 -3.43
CA VAL A 197 21.36 -1.98 -4.39
C VAL A 197 20.43 -2.95 -5.16
N TYR A 198 19.22 -2.51 -5.46
CA TYR A 198 18.26 -3.31 -6.25
C TYR A 198 18.53 -3.12 -7.75
N GLN A 199 18.74 -4.24 -8.48
CA GLN A 199 19.06 -4.29 -9.91
C GLN A 199 17.81 -4.33 -10.79
#